data_fa04e66ed03af9fd0758c5dba67b4da7
#
_entry.id   fa04e66ed03af9fd0758c5dba67b4da7
#
_cell.length_a   1.000
_cell.length_b   1.000
_cell.length_c   1.000
_cell.angle_alpha   90.00
_cell.angle_beta   90.00
_cell.angle_gamma   90.00
#
_symmetry.space_group_name_H-M   'P 1'
#
loop_
_entity.id
_entity.type
_entity.pdbx_description
1 polymer ?
#
loop_
_entity_poly.entity_id
_entity_poly.type
_entity_poly.pdbx_seq_one_letter_code
_entity_poly.pdbx_strand_id
1 'polypeptide(L)'
;MIYLNNAATSWPKPFSVCEAVQACLMDTPASQFRGGSDILKKDAEELCREKLGKLLNISDYHRIFFTSGATESMNTLLCGLNFGEEGQAVLEKQTEHNSVLRPLMNQTMKNTQPVWTVHC
;
A
#
# COMPACT_ATOMS: atom_id res chain seq x y z
N MET A 1 -3.48 -28.23 -12.05
CA MET A 1 -3.39 -27.69 -10.66
C MET A 1 -4.44 -26.61 -10.47
N ILE A 2 -5.29 -26.70 -9.46
CA ILE A 2 -6.27 -25.65 -9.16
C ILE A 2 -5.69 -24.77 -8.05
N TYR A 3 -5.55 -23.48 -8.32
CA TYR A 3 -5.04 -22.50 -7.36
C TYR A 3 -6.21 -21.65 -6.84
N LEU A 4 -6.48 -21.72 -5.54
CA LEU A 4 -7.63 -21.06 -4.90
C LEU A 4 -7.23 -19.91 -3.96
N ASN A 5 -5.94 -19.56 -3.88
CA ASN A 5 -5.44 -18.54 -2.95
C ASN A 5 -5.07 -17.20 -3.63
N ASN A 6 -5.87 -16.78 -4.60
CA ASN A 6 -5.63 -15.52 -5.32
C ASN A 6 -5.74 -14.27 -4.43
N ALA A 7 -6.38 -14.39 -3.27
CA ALA A 7 -6.44 -13.30 -2.29
C ALA A 7 -5.06 -12.98 -1.67
N ALA A 8 -4.21 -13.99 -1.51
CA ALA A 8 -2.85 -13.79 -1.02
C ALA A 8 -1.92 -13.27 -2.13
N THR A 9 -1.96 -13.90 -3.31
CA THR A 9 -1.26 -13.47 -4.51
C THR A 9 -1.91 -14.06 -5.74
N SER A 10 -2.02 -13.27 -6.80
CA SER A 10 -2.59 -13.74 -8.06
C SER A 10 -1.69 -14.76 -8.76
N TRP A 11 -2.26 -15.88 -9.21
CA TRP A 11 -1.55 -16.89 -10.00
C TRP A 11 -2.52 -17.62 -10.94
N PRO A 12 -2.13 -17.89 -12.22
CA PRO A 12 -0.87 -17.46 -12.86
C PRO A 12 -0.84 -15.94 -13.08
N LYS A 13 0.38 -15.38 -13.16
CA LYS A 13 0.55 -13.98 -13.57
C LYS A 13 0.19 -13.83 -15.04
N PRO A 14 -0.53 -12.77 -15.47
CA PRO A 14 -0.71 -12.47 -16.88
C PRO A 14 0.64 -12.35 -17.59
N PHE A 15 0.72 -12.84 -18.82
CA PHE A 15 1.96 -12.81 -19.60
C PHE A 15 2.49 -11.39 -19.77
N SER A 16 1.60 -10.42 -20.00
CA SER A 16 1.93 -8.99 -20.10
C SER A 16 2.63 -8.44 -18.85
N VAL A 17 2.32 -8.96 -17.65
CA VAL A 17 3.00 -8.57 -16.41
C VAL A 17 4.44 -9.08 -16.40
N CYS A 18 4.64 -10.33 -16.83
CA CYS A 18 5.98 -10.92 -16.91
C CYS A 18 6.86 -10.18 -17.92
N GLU A 19 6.30 -9.85 -19.09
CA GLU A 19 7.00 -9.06 -20.11
C GLU A 19 7.37 -7.67 -19.61
N ALA A 20 6.44 -6.97 -18.95
CA ALA A 20 6.68 -5.63 -18.43
C ALA A 20 7.77 -5.62 -17.34
N VAL A 21 7.77 -6.62 -16.44
CA VAL A 21 8.82 -6.76 -15.42
C VAL A 21 10.17 -7.04 -16.07
N GLN A 22 10.22 -7.96 -17.05
CA GLN A 22 11.46 -8.26 -17.76
C GLN A 22 12.01 -7.04 -18.51
N ALA A 23 11.15 -6.32 -19.21
CA ALA A 23 11.52 -5.09 -19.92
C ALA A 23 12.08 -4.04 -18.95
N CYS A 24 11.45 -3.84 -17.81
CA CYS A 24 11.92 -2.90 -16.78
C CYS A 24 13.29 -3.29 -16.21
N LEU A 25 13.55 -4.59 -16.00
CA LEU A 25 14.84 -5.07 -15.50
C LEU A 25 15.98 -4.94 -16.52
N MET A 26 15.65 -4.95 -17.80
CA MET A 26 16.63 -4.81 -18.90
C MET A 26 16.87 -3.34 -19.30
N ASP A 27 16.05 -2.45 -18.84
CA ASP A 27 16.16 -1.03 -19.15
C ASP A 27 17.15 -0.32 -18.20
N THR A 28 17.70 0.81 -18.64
CA THR A 28 18.56 1.64 -17.79
C THR A 28 17.71 2.23 -16.65
N PRO A 29 18.23 2.22 -15.40
CA PRO A 29 17.53 2.83 -14.29
C PRO A 29 17.26 4.32 -14.58
N ALA A 30 15.98 4.72 -14.59
CA ALA A 30 15.61 6.12 -14.66
C ALA A 30 15.89 6.75 -13.29
N SER A 31 16.93 7.57 -13.20
CA SER A 31 17.25 8.30 -11.98
C SER A 31 16.77 9.75 -12.12
N GLN A 32 15.67 10.10 -11.49
CA GLN A 32 15.17 11.47 -11.43
C GLN A 32 16.16 12.43 -10.73
N PHE A 33 17.09 11.89 -9.90
CA PHE A 33 17.97 12.67 -9.05
C PHE A 33 19.42 12.73 -9.51
N ARG A 34 19.80 12.01 -10.56
CA ARG A 34 21.20 11.95 -11.03
C ARG A 34 21.29 12.21 -12.53
N GLY A 35 20.91 13.41 -12.98
CA GLY A 35 21.31 14.00 -14.27
C GLY A 35 21.47 13.05 -15.48
N GLY A 36 20.60 12.06 -15.62
CA GLY A 36 20.58 11.17 -16.79
C GLY A 36 19.92 11.87 -17.97
N SER A 37 20.43 11.65 -19.16
CA SER A 37 20.13 12.36 -20.41
C SER A 37 18.69 12.20 -20.95
N ASP A 38 17.81 11.45 -20.33
CA ASP A 38 16.44 11.26 -20.78
C ASP A 38 15.41 11.88 -19.82
N ILE A 39 15.40 13.22 -19.79
CA ILE A 39 14.40 14.03 -19.06
C ILE A 39 12.95 13.76 -19.54
N LEU A 40 12.78 13.09 -20.67
CA LEU A 40 11.46 12.81 -21.27
C LEU A 40 10.90 11.43 -20.95
N LYS A 41 11.68 10.51 -20.36
CA LYS A 41 11.22 9.16 -20.03
C LYS A 41 10.60 9.18 -18.63
N LYS A 42 9.28 9.04 -18.57
CA LYS A 42 8.60 8.86 -17.29
C LYS A 42 9.12 7.59 -16.61
N ASP A 43 9.46 7.72 -15.34
CA ASP A 43 9.80 6.59 -14.48
C ASP A 43 8.63 5.58 -14.42
N ALA A 44 8.96 4.29 -14.32
CA ALA A 44 7.97 3.21 -14.18
C ALA A 44 7.05 3.43 -12.96
N GLU A 45 7.59 3.99 -11.89
CA GLU A 45 6.85 4.35 -10.68
C GLU A 45 5.81 5.44 -10.96
N GLU A 46 6.18 6.49 -11.67
CA GLU A 46 5.28 7.59 -12.04
C GLU A 46 4.17 7.12 -12.98
N LEU A 47 4.51 6.29 -13.97
CA LEU A 47 3.51 5.67 -14.85
C LEU A 47 2.54 4.78 -14.07
N CYS A 48 3.03 4.07 -13.07
CA CYS A 48 2.20 3.24 -12.20
C CYS A 48 1.22 4.09 -11.39
N ARG A 49 1.69 5.20 -10.78
CA ARG A 49 0.84 6.16 -10.06
C ARG A 49 -0.28 6.70 -10.94
N GLU A 50 0.04 7.14 -12.16
CA GLU A 50 -0.96 7.65 -13.11
C GLU A 50 -2.03 6.60 -13.42
N LYS A 51 -1.60 5.36 -13.70
CA LYS A 51 -2.53 4.26 -14.01
C LYS A 51 -3.41 3.89 -12.82
N LEU A 52 -2.83 3.84 -11.62
CA LEU A 52 -3.58 3.61 -10.38
C LEU A 52 -4.54 4.77 -10.08
N GLY A 53 -4.11 6.01 -10.28
CA GLY A 53 -4.97 7.18 -10.14
C GLY A 53 -6.22 7.07 -11.02
N LYS A 54 -6.05 6.70 -12.29
CA LYS A 54 -7.17 6.46 -13.21
C LYS A 54 -8.05 5.30 -12.76
N LEU A 55 -7.47 4.18 -12.37
CA LEU A 55 -8.18 2.99 -11.92
C LEU A 55 -9.03 3.24 -10.67
N LEU A 56 -8.48 4.01 -9.72
CA LEU A 56 -9.11 4.31 -8.42
C LEU A 56 -9.90 5.62 -8.42
N ASN A 57 -9.99 6.30 -9.58
CA ASN A 57 -10.63 7.61 -9.72
C ASN A 57 -10.06 8.68 -8.75
N ILE A 58 -8.74 8.69 -8.58
CA ILE A 58 -8.01 9.66 -7.77
C ILE A 58 -7.53 10.78 -8.70
N SER A 59 -8.00 12.00 -8.47
CA SER A 59 -7.68 13.16 -9.31
C SER A 59 -6.21 13.58 -9.19
N ASP A 60 -5.64 13.47 -8.00
CA ASP A 60 -4.23 13.76 -7.71
C ASP A 60 -3.47 12.48 -7.42
N TYR A 61 -2.88 11.87 -8.45
CA TYR A 61 -2.15 10.61 -8.33
C TYR A 61 -0.82 10.75 -7.56
N HIS A 62 -0.31 11.95 -7.33
CA HIS A 62 0.86 12.18 -6.46
C HIS A 62 0.58 11.84 -4.99
N ARG A 63 -0.69 11.71 -4.62
CA ARG A 63 -1.11 11.23 -3.29
C ARG A 63 -1.05 9.71 -3.13
N ILE A 64 -0.64 8.98 -4.17
CA ILE A 64 -0.43 7.54 -4.12
C ILE A 64 1.02 7.27 -3.71
N PHE A 65 1.20 6.60 -2.58
CA PHE A 65 2.50 6.21 -2.05
C PHE A 65 2.66 4.70 -2.13
N PHE A 66 3.81 4.25 -2.62
CA PHE A 66 4.17 2.85 -2.64
C PHE A 66 4.91 2.48 -1.34
N THR A 67 4.64 1.30 -0.84
CA THR A 67 5.30 0.72 0.34
C THR A 67 5.77 -0.69 0.01
N SER A 68 6.58 -1.30 0.87
CA SER A 68 7.05 -2.67 0.68
C SER A 68 5.95 -3.73 0.75
N GLY A 69 4.77 -3.36 1.26
CA GLY A 69 3.59 -4.23 1.34
C GLY A 69 2.52 -3.69 2.28
N ALA A 70 1.38 -4.42 2.33
CA ALA A 70 0.22 -4.03 3.11
C ALA A 70 0.52 -3.79 4.61
N THR A 71 1.43 -4.55 5.19
CA THR A 71 1.82 -4.38 6.60
C THR A 71 2.45 -3.01 6.85
N GLU A 72 3.36 -2.57 5.99
CA GLU A 72 3.96 -1.24 6.10
C GLU A 72 2.93 -0.14 5.86
N SER A 73 2.10 -0.28 4.82
CA SER A 73 1.03 0.68 4.54
C SER A 73 0.09 0.85 5.74
N MET A 74 -0.37 -0.24 6.34
CA MET A 74 -1.25 -0.22 7.52
C MET A 74 -0.57 0.39 8.73
N ASN A 75 0.69 0.06 9.00
CA ASN A 75 1.43 0.66 10.10
C ASN A 75 1.63 2.16 9.90
N THR A 76 2.01 2.59 8.71
CA THR A 76 2.20 4.01 8.37
C THR A 76 0.89 4.78 8.56
N LEU A 77 -0.22 4.25 8.05
CA LEU A 77 -1.53 4.88 8.17
C LEU A 77 -1.98 4.95 9.64
N LEU A 78 -2.01 3.80 10.32
CA LEU A 78 -2.55 3.72 11.68
C LEU A 78 -1.67 4.44 12.71
N CYS A 79 -0.35 4.41 12.56
CA CYS A 79 0.55 5.17 13.42
C CYS A 79 0.56 6.67 13.11
N GLY A 80 0.23 7.07 11.89
CA GLY A 80 0.14 8.47 11.47
C GLY A 80 -1.19 9.13 11.86
N LEU A 81 -2.23 8.36 12.15
CA LEU A 81 -3.49 8.89 12.63
C LEU A 81 -3.36 9.29 14.11
N ASN A 82 -3.80 10.48 14.43
CA ASN A 82 -3.82 10.95 15.83
C ASN A 82 -5.15 10.55 16.49
N PHE A 83 -5.14 9.43 17.21
CA PHE A 83 -6.30 8.94 17.95
C PHE A 83 -6.42 9.58 19.37
N GLY A 84 -5.72 10.66 19.65
CA GLY A 84 -5.61 11.24 21.00
C GLY A 84 -6.71 12.22 21.40
N GLU A 85 -7.67 12.50 20.52
CA GLU A 85 -8.78 13.42 20.85
C GLU A 85 -9.92 12.69 21.56
N GLU A 86 -10.55 13.35 22.55
CA GLU A 86 -11.69 12.81 23.28
C GLU A 86 -12.84 12.47 22.31
N GLY A 87 -13.41 11.28 22.46
CA GLY A 87 -14.54 10.81 21.66
C GLY A 87 -14.19 10.07 20.39
N GLN A 88 -12.90 9.88 20.07
CA GLN A 88 -12.49 9.02 18.97
C GLN A 88 -12.40 7.56 19.43
N ALA A 89 -12.96 6.65 18.64
CA ALA A 89 -12.89 5.21 18.86
C ALA A 89 -12.47 4.50 17.58
N VAL A 90 -11.66 3.45 17.72
CA VAL A 90 -11.33 2.56 16.61
C VAL A 90 -12.18 1.31 16.74
N LEU A 91 -12.92 1.00 15.66
CA LEU A 91 -13.68 -0.23 15.56
C LEU A 91 -12.87 -1.26 14.75
N GLU A 92 -12.65 -2.43 15.31
CA GLU A 92 -12.00 -3.54 14.62
C GLU A 92 -12.88 -4.79 14.66
N LYS A 93 -12.65 -5.72 13.75
CA LYS A 93 -13.24 -7.05 13.77
C LYS A 93 -12.28 -8.03 14.43
N GLN A 94 -12.84 -9.02 15.15
CA GLN A 94 -12.05 -10.10 15.76
C GLN A 94 -11.21 -10.90 14.74
N THR A 95 -11.61 -10.89 13.47
CA THR A 95 -10.95 -11.59 12.37
C THR A 95 -9.93 -10.74 11.60
N GLU A 96 -9.55 -9.56 12.12
CA GLU A 96 -8.59 -8.69 11.44
C GLU A 96 -7.19 -9.31 11.39
N HIS A 97 -6.44 -8.93 10.35
CA HIS A 97 -5.08 -9.38 10.19
C HIS A 97 -4.13 -8.69 11.19
N ASN A 98 -3.08 -9.38 11.61
CA ASN A 98 -2.08 -8.86 12.57
C ASN A 98 -1.45 -7.52 12.15
N SER A 99 -1.41 -7.21 10.86
CA SER A 99 -0.94 -5.90 10.36
C SER A 99 -1.82 -4.72 10.79
N VAL A 100 -3.07 -4.99 11.16
CA VAL A 100 -4.03 -4.01 11.70
C VAL A 100 -4.00 -4.04 13.23
N LEU A 101 -4.14 -5.24 13.81
CA LEU A 101 -4.27 -5.42 15.26
C LEU A 101 -3.05 -4.89 16.03
N ARG A 102 -1.84 -5.23 15.58
CA ARG A 102 -0.62 -4.84 16.32
C ARG A 102 -0.41 -3.32 16.42
N PRO A 103 -0.51 -2.53 15.32
CA PRO A 103 -0.38 -1.08 15.45
C PRO A 103 -1.52 -0.47 16.28
N LEU A 104 -2.74 -0.97 16.20
CA LEU A 104 -3.85 -0.49 17.02
C LEU A 104 -3.62 -0.76 18.50
N MET A 105 -3.22 -1.97 18.88
CA MET A 105 -2.86 -2.29 20.27
C MET A 105 -1.74 -1.41 20.81
N ASN A 106 -0.71 -1.14 19.99
CA ASN A 106 0.39 -0.26 20.39
C ASN A 106 -0.09 1.19 20.61
N GLN A 107 -1.02 1.68 19.80
CA GLN A 107 -1.60 3.02 19.96
C GLN A 107 -2.48 3.10 21.22
N THR A 108 -3.29 2.07 21.47
CA THR A 108 -4.13 1.98 22.67
C THR A 108 -3.30 2.00 23.94
N MET A 109 -2.18 1.26 23.99
CA MET A 109 -1.27 1.26 25.13
C MET A 109 -0.61 2.62 25.36
N LYS A 110 -0.38 3.41 24.30
CA LYS A 110 0.25 4.74 24.42
C LYS A 110 -0.73 5.84 24.81
N ASN A 111 -1.96 5.77 24.29
CA ASN A 111 -2.91 6.89 24.33
C ASN A 111 -4.10 6.66 25.27
N THR A 112 -4.17 5.55 26.01
CA THR A 112 -5.28 5.20 26.92
C THR A 112 -6.70 5.23 26.30
N GLN A 113 -6.79 5.19 24.98
CA GLN A 113 -8.08 5.20 24.29
C GLN A 113 -8.63 3.78 24.09
N PRO A 114 -9.92 3.56 24.28
CA PRO A 114 -10.49 2.23 24.11
C PRO A 114 -10.55 1.84 22.62
N VAL A 115 -10.06 0.63 22.32
CA VAL A 115 -10.35 -0.04 21.05
C VAL A 115 -11.57 -0.94 21.27
N TRP A 116 -12.58 -0.76 20.47
CA TRP A 116 -13.80 -1.57 20.53
C TRP A 116 -13.74 -2.69 19.50
N THR A 117 -13.79 -3.93 19.97
CA THR A 117 -13.86 -5.10 19.09
C THR A 117 -15.32 -5.43 18.81
N VAL A 118 -15.68 -5.46 17.54
CA VAL A 118 -17.00 -5.92 17.11
C VAL A 118 -16.95 -7.45 16.94
N HIS A 119 -17.70 -8.16 17.76
CA HIS A 119 -17.94 -9.59 17.60
C HIS A 119 -19.08 -9.78 16.59
N CYS A 120 -18.76 -10.32 15.41
CA CYS A 120 -19.74 -10.72 14.39
C CYS A 120 -19.82 -12.26 14.33
#